data_4d98087c9a8907676012c92db9a09eed
#
_entry.id   4d98087c9a8907676012c92db9a09eed
#
_cell.length_a   1.000
_cell.length_b   1.000
_cell.length_c   1.000
_cell.angle_alpha   90.00
_cell.angle_beta   90.00
_cell.angle_gamma   90.00
#
_symmetry.space_group_name_H-M   'P 1'
#
loop_
_entity.id
_entity.type
_entity.pdbx_description
1 polymer ?
#
loop_
_entity_poly.entity_id
_entity_poly.type
_entity_poly.pdbx_seq_one_letter_code
_entity_poly.pdbx_strand_id
1 'polypeptide(L)'
;MSPLAFPLTADRIAALVLGAAFLVFLRVYFFGGRRREGRAVARPAGPEAGGAEQGEQEATIVVSGAYDPEVVIAKRGVPLTLVFDRRESSPCSDEVVIPEFGIRQALAPNARTRIRIVPLRAGEFPFACGMNMLHGLLRVEEEAP
;
A
#
# COMPACT_ATOMS: atom_id res chain seq x y z
N MET A 1 33.02 -8.27 -52.83
CA MET A 1 32.50 -8.46 -51.45
C MET A 1 31.00 -8.35 -51.50
N SER A 2 30.31 -9.50 -51.61
CA SER A 2 28.84 -9.54 -51.76
C SER A 2 28.20 -9.53 -50.35
N PRO A 3 27.17 -8.72 -50.09
CA PRO A 3 26.43 -8.77 -48.81
C PRO A 3 25.60 -10.05 -48.82
N LEU A 4 25.78 -10.84 -47.78
CA LEU A 4 24.99 -12.02 -47.51
C LEU A 4 23.54 -11.58 -47.23
N ALA A 5 22.72 -11.52 -48.29
CA ALA A 5 21.28 -11.43 -48.18
C ALA A 5 20.76 -12.77 -47.62
N PHE A 6 20.59 -12.90 -46.34
CA PHE A 6 19.90 -14.04 -45.76
C PHE A 6 18.41 -13.92 -46.12
N PRO A 7 17.86 -14.85 -46.89
CA PRO A 7 16.44 -14.85 -47.19
C PRO A 7 15.65 -15.13 -45.90
N LEU A 8 14.91 -14.12 -45.43
CA LEU A 8 13.95 -14.27 -44.37
C LEU A 8 12.79 -15.12 -44.90
N THR A 9 12.90 -16.42 -44.74
CA THR A 9 11.80 -17.34 -45.03
C THR A 9 10.69 -17.14 -44.01
N ALA A 10 9.43 -17.25 -44.45
CA ALA A 10 8.24 -17.07 -43.63
C ALA A 10 8.29 -17.85 -42.31
N ASP A 11 8.93 -19.02 -42.34
CA ASP A 11 9.15 -19.90 -41.18
C ASP A 11 10.04 -19.27 -40.09
N ARG A 12 11.08 -18.53 -40.52
CA ARG A 12 11.97 -17.80 -39.54
C ARG A 12 11.29 -16.59 -38.96
N ILE A 13 10.45 -15.91 -39.72
CA ILE A 13 9.66 -14.78 -39.22
C ILE A 13 8.66 -15.27 -38.18
N ALA A 14 7.99 -16.42 -38.45
CA ALA A 14 7.08 -17.02 -37.48
C ALA A 14 7.78 -17.41 -36.18
N ALA A 15 8.99 -17.98 -36.25
CA ALA A 15 9.77 -18.34 -35.07
C ALA A 15 10.19 -17.09 -34.22
N LEU A 16 10.56 -16.00 -34.92
CA LEU A 16 10.91 -14.76 -34.25
C LEU A 16 9.70 -14.10 -33.57
N VAL A 17 8.54 -14.11 -34.21
CA VAL A 17 7.29 -13.58 -33.64
C VAL A 17 6.85 -14.39 -32.44
N LEU A 18 6.92 -15.72 -32.52
CA LEU A 18 6.60 -16.59 -31.38
C LEU A 18 7.58 -16.40 -30.21
N GLY A 19 8.88 -16.27 -30.53
CA GLY A 19 9.90 -15.98 -29.50
C GLY A 19 9.69 -14.62 -28.83
N ALA A 20 9.39 -13.58 -29.59
CA ALA A 20 9.08 -12.26 -29.05
C ALA A 20 7.79 -12.27 -28.22
N ALA A 21 6.74 -12.94 -28.69
CA ALA A 21 5.50 -13.09 -27.93
C ALA A 21 5.71 -13.84 -26.61
N PHE A 22 6.54 -14.89 -26.62
CA PHE A 22 6.90 -15.63 -25.41
C PHE A 22 7.71 -14.79 -24.43
N LEU A 23 8.65 -13.98 -24.92
CA LEU A 23 9.42 -13.05 -24.06
C LEU A 23 8.51 -11.96 -23.44
N VAL A 24 7.56 -11.43 -24.21
CA VAL A 24 6.56 -10.48 -23.69
C VAL A 24 5.68 -11.16 -22.67
N PHE A 25 5.23 -12.39 -22.92
CA PHE A 25 4.45 -13.17 -21.96
C PHE A 25 5.23 -13.40 -20.65
N LEU A 26 6.51 -13.82 -20.75
CA LEU A 26 7.36 -13.99 -19.57
C LEU A 26 7.53 -12.67 -18.82
N ARG A 27 7.76 -11.58 -19.55
CA ARG A 27 7.91 -10.26 -18.94
C ARG A 27 6.64 -9.80 -18.23
N VAL A 28 5.47 -10.03 -18.81
CA VAL A 28 4.18 -9.73 -18.19
C VAL A 28 3.91 -10.66 -17.01
N TYR A 29 4.23 -11.94 -17.14
CA TYR A 29 4.00 -12.94 -16.10
C TYR A 29 4.93 -12.75 -14.89
N PHE A 30 6.22 -12.48 -15.12
CA PHE A 30 7.20 -12.30 -14.02
C PHE A 30 7.33 -10.87 -13.52
N PHE A 31 7.07 -9.87 -14.35
CA PHE A 31 7.21 -8.46 -13.99
C PHE A 31 5.87 -7.69 -14.02
N GLY A 32 4.80 -8.28 -14.57
CA GLY A 32 3.46 -7.69 -14.58
C GLY A 32 2.76 -7.75 -13.24
N GLY A 33 3.25 -8.56 -12.32
CA GLY A 33 2.94 -8.47 -10.90
C GLY A 33 3.67 -7.28 -10.27
N ARG A 34 3.46 -6.07 -10.81
CA ARG A 34 3.67 -4.87 -9.99
C ARG A 34 2.73 -5.07 -8.81
N ARG A 35 3.29 -5.48 -7.66
CA ARG A 35 2.69 -5.16 -6.39
C ARG A 35 2.30 -3.69 -6.53
N ARG A 36 1.01 -3.43 -6.61
CA ARG A 36 0.52 -2.12 -6.26
C ARG A 36 0.94 -1.99 -4.80
N GLU A 37 2.12 -1.44 -4.57
CA GLU A 37 2.40 -0.83 -3.29
C GLU A 37 1.30 0.19 -3.14
N GLY A 38 0.25 -0.24 -2.43
CA GLY A 38 -0.90 0.59 -2.15
C GLY A 38 -0.39 1.70 -1.25
N ARG A 39 0.09 2.77 -1.88
CA ARG A 39 0.56 3.96 -1.20
C ARG A 39 -0.62 4.92 -1.10
N ALA A 40 -1.27 4.93 0.06
CA ALA A 40 -2.23 5.97 0.34
C ALA A 40 -1.51 7.17 0.94
N VAL A 41 -1.70 8.31 0.32
CA VAL A 41 -1.36 9.60 0.92
C VAL A 41 -2.56 10.00 1.79
N ALA A 42 -2.33 10.30 3.06
CA ALA A 42 -3.37 10.84 3.91
C ALA A 42 -3.92 12.13 3.29
N ARG A 43 -5.22 12.15 3.01
CA ARG A 43 -5.90 13.31 2.44
C ARG A 43 -6.42 14.19 3.57
N PRO A 44 -6.49 15.50 3.37
CA PRO A 44 -7.25 16.35 4.28
C PRO A 44 -8.70 15.87 4.31
N ALA A 45 -9.28 15.75 5.49
CA ALA A 45 -10.66 15.29 5.66
C ALA A 45 -11.61 16.24 4.96
N GLY A 46 -12.44 15.68 4.06
CA GLY A 46 -13.49 16.44 3.41
C GLY A 46 -14.65 16.73 4.37
N PRO A 47 -15.55 17.68 4.03
CA PRO A 47 -16.60 18.17 4.93
C PRO A 47 -17.70 17.13 5.29
N GLU A 48 -17.62 15.92 4.75
CA GLU A 48 -18.67 14.89 4.97
C GLU A 48 -18.36 13.89 6.11
N ALA A 49 -17.18 13.95 6.73
CA ALA A 49 -16.86 13.14 7.90
C ALA A 49 -16.96 14.03 9.15
N GLY A 50 -18.09 14.00 9.82
CA GLY A 50 -18.42 14.86 10.94
C GLY A 50 -17.27 15.09 11.93
N GLY A 51 -16.82 16.34 12.06
CA GLY A 51 -15.97 16.82 13.13
C GLY A 51 -14.47 16.89 12.85
N ALA A 52 -14.02 16.89 11.58
CA ALA A 52 -12.62 17.18 11.30
C ALA A 52 -12.37 18.68 11.44
N GLU A 53 -11.63 19.08 12.45
CA GLU A 53 -11.08 20.43 12.56
C GLU A 53 -10.14 20.71 11.39
N GLN A 54 -10.09 21.96 10.93
CA GLN A 54 -9.25 22.38 9.81
C GLN A 54 -7.81 21.95 10.05
N GLY A 55 -7.28 21.09 9.15
CA GLY A 55 -5.92 20.59 9.20
C GLY A 55 -5.75 19.12 9.63
N GLU A 56 -6.81 18.35 9.84
CA GLU A 56 -6.71 16.93 10.15
C GLU A 56 -6.53 16.08 8.88
N GLN A 57 -5.69 15.06 8.96
CA GLN A 57 -5.49 14.07 7.90
C GLN A 57 -6.25 12.78 8.25
N GLU A 58 -6.82 12.12 7.25
CA GLU A 58 -7.44 10.81 7.43
C GLU A 58 -6.86 9.81 6.40
N ALA A 59 -6.54 8.62 6.85
CA ALA A 59 -6.14 7.51 6.00
C ALA A 59 -6.91 6.25 6.37
N THR A 60 -7.53 5.63 5.36
CA THR A 60 -8.25 4.37 5.53
C THR A 60 -7.37 3.21 5.12
N ILE A 61 -7.29 2.20 5.97
CA ILE A 61 -6.55 0.95 5.79
C ILE A 61 -7.55 -0.19 5.84
N VAL A 62 -7.71 -0.90 4.71
CA VAL A 62 -8.52 -2.11 4.66
C VAL A 62 -7.72 -3.26 5.24
N VAL A 63 -8.35 -4.06 6.11
CA VAL A 63 -7.74 -5.23 6.76
C VAL A 63 -8.47 -6.47 6.26
N SER A 64 -7.81 -7.23 5.39
CA SER A 64 -8.34 -8.48 4.81
C SER A 64 -7.18 -9.38 4.40
N GLY A 65 -6.61 -10.13 5.37
CA GLY A 65 -5.41 -10.95 5.19
C GLY A 65 -4.11 -10.15 5.01
N ALA A 66 -4.21 -8.85 4.81
CA ALA A 66 -3.11 -7.88 4.73
C ALA A 66 -3.64 -6.49 5.06
N TYR A 67 -2.74 -5.52 5.24
CA TYR A 67 -3.09 -4.10 5.28
C TYR A 67 -3.04 -3.52 3.87
N ASP A 68 -4.11 -2.88 3.43
CA ASP A 68 -4.20 -2.20 2.14
C ASP A 68 -4.74 -0.76 2.32
N PRO A 69 -3.90 0.28 2.08
CA PRO A 69 -2.49 0.22 1.69
C PRO A 69 -1.56 -0.24 2.81
N GLU A 70 -0.46 -0.92 2.44
CA GLU A 70 0.59 -1.33 3.36
C GLU A 70 1.39 -0.11 3.88
N VAL A 71 1.51 0.95 3.08
CA VAL A 71 2.22 2.18 3.42
C VAL A 71 1.26 3.37 3.42
N VAL A 72 1.17 4.03 4.56
CA VAL A 72 0.42 5.29 4.74
C VAL A 72 1.42 6.44 4.83
N ILE A 73 1.15 7.54 4.11
CA ILE A 73 1.96 8.75 4.19
C ILE A 73 1.16 9.84 4.88
N ALA A 74 1.80 10.48 5.85
CA ALA A 74 1.23 11.58 6.61
C ALA A 74 2.23 12.73 6.75
N LYS A 75 1.74 13.92 7.07
CA LYS A 75 2.56 15.10 7.38
C LYS A 75 2.85 15.19 8.87
N ARG A 76 4.06 15.63 9.19
CA ARG A 76 4.47 15.88 10.57
C ARG A 76 3.65 17.02 11.21
N GLY A 77 3.33 16.87 12.47
CA GLY A 77 2.65 17.89 13.26
C GLY A 77 1.16 18.05 13.00
N VAL A 78 0.63 17.38 11.95
CA VAL A 78 -0.78 17.43 11.60
C VAL A 78 -1.49 16.21 12.19
N PRO A 79 -2.58 16.38 12.95
CA PRO A 79 -3.35 15.26 13.47
C PRO A 79 -3.76 14.29 12.35
N LEU A 80 -3.57 13.00 12.58
CA LEU A 80 -3.89 11.93 11.63
C LEU A 80 -4.87 10.96 12.27
N THR A 81 -5.98 10.72 11.58
CA THR A 81 -6.91 9.67 11.92
C THR A 81 -6.69 8.46 10.99
N LEU A 82 -6.21 7.36 11.57
CA LEU A 82 -6.12 6.07 10.89
C LEU A 82 -7.44 5.34 11.06
N VAL A 83 -8.09 5.01 9.95
CA VAL A 83 -9.34 4.23 9.92
C VAL A 83 -9.03 2.82 9.47
N PHE A 84 -9.05 1.87 10.38
CA PHE A 84 -8.90 0.46 10.06
C PHE A 84 -10.28 -0.12 9.72
N ASP A 85 -10.51 -0.40 8.44
CA ASP A 85 -11.72 -1.04 7.91
C ASP A 85 -11.49 -2.56 7.84
N ARG A 86 -11.77 -3.26 8.94
CA ARG A 86 -11.59 -4.71 9.01
C ARG A 86 -12.74 -5.41 8.32
N ARG A 87 -12.42 -6.16 7.25
CA ARG A 87 -13.39 -6.89 6.40
C ARG A 87 -13.31 -8.40 6.57
N GLU A 88 -12.74 -8.83 7.67
CA GLU A 88 -12.58 -10.25 8.00
C GLU A 88 -12.81 -10.49 9.49
N SER A 89 -12.96 -11.76 9.85
CA SER A 89 -13.13 -12.19 11.24
C SER A 89 -11.96 -13.06 11.74
N SER A 90 -10.85 -13.09 10.99
CA SER A 90 -9.66 -13.87 11.36
C SER A 90 -9.08 -13.38 12.69
N PRO A 91 -8.77 -14.25 13.66
CA PRO A 91 -8.15 -13.82 14.92
C PRO A 91 -6.76 -13.21 14.73
N CYS A 92 -6.11 -13.45 13.58
CA CYS A 92 -4.80 -12.87 13.29
C CYS A 92 -4.82 -11.35 13.09
N SER A 93 -5.97 -10.76 12.81
CA SER A 93 -6.16 -9.33 12.53
C SER A 93 -7.07 -8.63 13.55
N ASP A 94 -7.26 -9.23 14.73
CA ASP A 94 -8.16 -8.71 15.76
C ASP A 94 -7.58 -7.50 16.53
N GLU A 95 -6.32 -7.20 16.35
CA GLU A 95 -5.63 -6.12 17.03
C GLU A 95 -4.58 -5.46 16.13
N VAL A 96 -4.40 -4.16 16.28
CA VAL A 96 -3.28 -3.41 15.69
C VAL A 96 -2.40 -2.85 16.79
N VAL A 97 -1.09 -2.93 16.59
CA VAL A 97 -0.06 -2.40 17.49
C VAL A 97 0.79 -1.40 16.72
N ILE A 98 0.86 -0.17 17.24
CA ILE A 98 1.71 0.91 16.72
C ILE A 98 2.67 1.31 17.84
N PRO A 99 3.86 0.68 17.92
CA PRO A 99 4.74 0.80 19.08
C PRO A 99 5.21 2.24 19.35
N GLU A 100 5.51 2.99 18.30
CA GLU A 100 6.01 4.38 18.43
C GLU A 100 5.03 5.30 19.17
N PHE A 101 3.74 5.06 19.01
CA PHE A 101 2.68 5.83 19.66
C PHE A 101 2.14 5.14 20.92
N GLY A 102 2.71 4.00 21.32
CA GLY A 102 2.25 3.21 22.45
C GLY A 102 0.83 2.68 22.30
N ILE A 103 0.36 2.52 21.06
CA ILE A 103 -1.02 2.12 20.76
C ILE A 103 -1.10 0.61 20.56
N ARG A 104 -2.08 0.03 21.26
CA ARG A 104 -2.55 -1.33 21.08
C ARG A 104 -4.07 -1.27 21.07
N GLN A 105 -4.68 -1.50 19.91
CA GLN A 105 -6.10 -1.29 19.71
C GLN A 105 -6.76 -2.53 19.10
N ALA A 106 -7.79 -3.04 19.76
CA ALA A 106 -8.62 -4.11 19.20
C ALA A 106 -9.42 -3.60 18.00
N LEU A 107 -9.48 -4.42 16.96
CA LEU A 107 -10.22 -4.18 15.74
C LEU A 107 -11.44 -5.13 15.71
N ALA A 108 -12.64 -4.58 15.82
CA ALA A 108 -13.86 -5.38 15.72
C ALA A 108 -14.02 -5.99 14.32
N PRO A 109 -14.49 -7.25 14.21
CA PRO A 109 -14.69 -7.90 12.92
C PRO A 109 -15.76 -7.18 12.09
N ASN A 110 -15.51 -7.04 10.79
CA ASN A 110 -16.41 -6.38 9.84
C ASN A 110 -16.84 -4.96 10.28
N ALA A 111 -15.94 -4.22 10.90
CA ALA A 111 -16.19 -2.89 11.44
C ALA A 111 -15.02 -1.94 11.17
N ARG A 112 -15.29 -0.65 11.32
CA ARG A 112 -14.28 0.40 11.21
C ARG A 112 -13.88 0.86 12.60
N THR A 113 -12.56 0.88 12.84
CA THR A 113 -11.97 1.40 14.07
C THR A 113 -11.13 2.63 13.73
N ARG A 114 -11.35 3.73 14.44
CA ARG A 114 -10.61 4.99 14.25
C ARG A 114 -9.58 5.16 15.36
N ILE A 115 -8.36 5.48 14.95
CA ILE A 115 -7.25 5.75 15.87
C ILE A 115 -6.68 7.12 15.49
N ARG A 116 -6.74 8.06 16.42
CA ARG A 116 -6.19 9.41 16.24
C ARG A 116 -4.80 9.50 16.82
N ILE A 117 -3.85 9.99 16.04
CA ILE A 117 -2.46 10.23 16.46
C ILE A 117 -2.00 11.59 15.98
N VAL A 118 -0.98 12.15 16.63
CA VAL A 118 -0.28 13.35 16.17
C VAL A 118 1.20 12.99 16.01
N PRO A 119 1.66 12.77 14.75
CA PRO A 119 3.05 12.43 14.51
C PRO A 119 3.94 13.66 14.64
N LEU A 120 4.68 13.76 15.76
CA LEU A 120 5.54 14.91 16.05
C LEU A 120 6.93 14.81 15.41
N ARG A 121 7.31 13.64 14.87
CA ARG A 121 8.60 13.40 14.22
C ARG A 121 8.38 12.85 12.82
N ALA A 122 9.19 13.30 11.87
CA ALA A 122 9.29 12.67 10.55
C ALA A 122 10.05 11.35 10.67
N GLY A 123 9.72 10.39 9.82
CA GLY A 123 10.35 9.08 9.80
C GLY A 123 9.39 7.95 9.37
N GLU A 124 9.86 6.74 9.54
CA GLU A 124 9.11 5.53 9.22
C GLU A 124 8.77 4.80 10.52
N PHE A 125 7.49 4.57 10.74
CA PHE A 125 6.96 3.95 11.95
C PHE A 125 6.19 2.69 11.56
N PRO A 126 6.77 1.49 11.77
CA PRO A 126 6.11 0.25 11.47
C PRO A 126 4.95 0.01 12.44
N PHE A 127 3.89 -0.59 11.93
CA PHE A 127 2.80 -1.14 12.74
C PHE A 127 2.50 -2.57 12.31
N ALA A 128 1.94 -3.36 13.20
CA ALA A 128 1.66 -4.76 12.95
C ALA A 128 0.38 -5.19 13.66
N CYS A 129 -0.13 -6.38 13.32
CA CYS A 129 -1.18 -7.02 14.10
C CYS A 129 -0.62 -7.58 15.42
N GLY A 130 -1.50 -7.90 16.38
CA GLY A 130 -1.09 -8.42 17.68
C GLY A 130 -0.25 -9.70 17.60
N MET A 131 -0.44 -10.52 16.57
CA MET A 131 0.34 -11.73 16.31
C MET A 131 1.58 -11.49 15.43
N ASN A 132 1.87 -10.27 15.04
CA ASN A 132 3.00 -9.87 14.18
C ASN A 132 3.06 -10.60 12.82
N MET A 133 1.91 -10.93 12.26
CA MET A 133 1.80 -11.58 10.95
C MET A 133 1.44 -10.60 9.83
N LEU A 134 0.71 -9.54 10.15
CA LEU A 134 0.39 -8.45 9.24
C LEU A 134 1.25 -7.25 9.58
N HIS A 135 1.86 -6.65 8.57
CA HIS A 135 2.75 -5.50 8.73
C HIS A 135 2.29 -4.34 7.87
N GLY A 136 2.46 -3.15 8.38
CA GLY A 136 2.26 -1.91 7.65
C GLY A 136 3.27 -0.85 8.09
N LEU A 137 3.35 0.23 7.34
CA LEU A 137 4.29 1.31 7.56
C LEU A 137 3.60 2.66 7.52
N LEU A 138 3.74 3.44 8.56
CA LEU A 138 3.39 4.85 8.57
C LEU A 138 4.66 5.67 8.27
N ARG A 139 4.68 6.32 7.12
CA ARG A 139 5.74 7.26 6.73
C ARG A 139 5.27 8.67 7.00
N VAL A 140 5.95 9.36 7.90
CA VAL A 140 5.69 10.75 8.23
C VAL A 140 6.72 11.62 7.52
N GLU A 141 6.23 12.47 6.62
CA GLU A 141 7.07 13.39 5.86
C GLU A 141 7.07 14.77 6.54
N GLU A 142 8.19 15.47 6.44
CA GLU A 142 8.22 16.87 6.85
C GLU A 142 7.32 17.69 5.92
N GLU A 143 6.60 18.64 6.48
CA GLU A 143 5.91 19.62 5.65
C GLU A 143 6.98 20.46 4.96
N ALA A 144 6.99 20.41 3.62
CA ALA A 144 7.87 21.29 2.86
C ALA A 144 7.48 22.76 3.15
N PRO A 145 8.47 23.65 3.34
CA PRO A 145 8.22 25.04 3.64
C PRO A 145 7.50 25.75 2.50
#